data_b8c1f5fa86fd6c3f261a0deb9e4f6732
#
_entry.id   b8c1f5fa86fd6c3f261a0deb9e4f6732
#
_cell.length_a   1.000
_cell.length_b   1.000
_cell.length_c   1.000
_cell.angle_alpha   90.00
_cell.angle_beta   90.00
_cell.angle_gamma   90.00
#
_symmetry.space_group_name_H-M   'P 1'
#
loop_
_entity.id
_entity.type
_entity.pdbx_description
1 polymer ?
#
loop_
_entity_poly.entity_id
_entity_poly.type
_entity_poly.pdbx_seq_one_letter_code
_entity_poly.pdbx_strand_id
1 'polypeptide(L)'
;AGMVTKMAGALVVILIMEPRFAYILVPGGILLVLLTYIFRKQLKKLHKQMQEKDGFVRIFLQEHLGSLMIVKAFGKEADSLTEAESHMSEHKKARMRKNHFSNVCNIGFGAVMNGAYVLGAVYGAFSIYGGTMTYGTFMAMLQLISQIQNPFANITGYLPKYFAMLASAERLMEIEAYAEDEVKYIPYNSTFGLSHVDFTYLPPVITEGDTIMPIVLKDYSLMIRKSEFVAFTGPSGCGKSTVLKLMMGLYTVDAGEVYGCDRSMFAYVPQGNQLMSGSIRDIITFSDKNRTGDEAGIHRALQIACADGFIAELEHGIDTLLGERGLGLSEGQMQRLAIARAIYSDRPVLLLDEATSALDAGTEEAVLGNLRSMTDKTVIIVTHRPAALKLCDRQVTFGEEK
;
A
#
# COMPACT_ATOMS: atom_id res chain seq x y z
N ALA A 1 19.25 19.24 12.46
CA ALA A 1 19.61 20.66 12.50
C ALA A 1 20.25 21.04 13.85
N GLY A 2 19.60 20.87 15.00
CA GLY A 2 20.09 21.33 16.30
C GLY A 2 21.45 20.77 16.78
N MET A 3 21.87 19.57 16.33
CA MET A 3 23.20 19.03 16.65
C MET A 3 24.32 19.72 15.86
N VAL A 4 24.07 20.00 14.58
CA VAL A 4 25.04 20.66 13.70
C VAL A 4 25.26 22.10 14.17
N THR A 5 24.21 22.81 14.56
CA THR A 5 24.31 24.18 15.11
C THR A 5 25.06 24.21 16.43
N LYS A 6 24.81 23.27 17.34
CA LYS A 6 25.57 23.16 18.61
C LYS A 6 27.05 22.85 18.36
N MET A 7 27.36 21.94 17.44
CA MET A 7 28.74 21.60 17.07
C MET A 7 29.45 22.79 16.43
N ALA A 8 28.83 23.49 15.49
CA ALA A 8 29.39 24.67 14.86
C ALA A 8 29.60 25.81 15.90
N GLY A 9 28.61 26.04 16.76
CA GLY A 9 28.73 27.02 17.85
C GLY A 9 29.85 26.70 18.81
N ALA A 10 29.97 25.46 19.24
CA ALA A 10 31.06 25.01 20.14
C ALA A 10 32.44 25.22 19.47
N LEU A 11 32.57 24.87 18.19
CA LEU A 11 33.80 25.02 17.43
C LEU A 11 34.21 26.49 17.33
N VAL A 12 33.28 27.38 17.00
CA VAL A 12 33.51 28.84 16.91
C VAL A 12 33.95 29.41 18.27
N VAL A 13 33.25 29.05 19.35
CA VAL A 13 33.58 29.54 20.69
C VAL A 13 34.98 29.07 21.13
N ILE A 14 35.35 27.82 20.88
CA ILE A 14 36.70 27.33 21.19
C ILE A 14 37.77 28.10 20.45
N LEU A 15 37.58 28.37 19.15
CA LEU A 15 38.54 29.12 18.34
C LEU A 15 38.66 30.61 18.72
N ILE A 16 37.59 31.20 19.24
CA ILE A 16 37.63 32.57 19.80
C ILE A 16 38.36 32.62 21.12
N MET A 17 38.11 31.62 22.02
CA MET A 17 38.72 31.58 23.33
C MET A 17 40.22 31.27 23.28
N GLU A 18 40.60 30.32 22.43
CA GLU A 18 42.00 29.87 22.29
C GLU A 18 42.31 29.47 20.83
N PRO A 19 42.76 30.40 19.96
CA PRO A 19 43.03 30.12 18.53
C PRO A 19 44.05 29.00 18.29
N ARG A 20 44.98 28.77 19.21
CA ARG A 20 46.01 27.72 19.12
C ARG A 20 45.40 26.30 19.12
N PHE A 21 44.17 26.16 19.64
CA PHE A 21 43.44 24.89 19.65
C PHE A 21 43.10 24.42 18.19
N ALA A 22 43.14 25.33 17.22
CA ALA A 22 42.99 24.97 15.80
C ALA A 22 44.00 23.90 15.37
N TYR A 23 45.21 23.91 15.90
CA TYR A 23 46.25 22.90 15.56
C TYR A 23 45.87 21.48 15.98
N ILE A 24 44.94 21.32 16.93
CA ILE A 24 44.44 20.01 17.37
C ILE A 24 43.12 19.69 16.65
N LEU A 25 42.19 20.66 16.60
CA LEU A 25 40.84 20.46 16.06
C LEU A 25 40.81 20.28 14.53
N VAL A 26 41.61 21.03 13.78
CA VAL A 26 41.59 20.98 12.31
C VAL A 26 42.08 19.62 11.79
N PRO A 27 43.26 19.11 12.20
CA PRO A 27 43.69 17.76 11.79
C PRO A 27 42.71 16.65 12.24
N GLY A 28 42.19 16.74 13.47
CA GLY A 28 41.18 15.81 13.99
C GLY A 28 39.91 15.84 13.15
N GLY A 29 39.42 17.02 12.79
CA GLY A 29 38.26 17.20 11.93
C GLY A 29 38.45 16.63 10.51
N ILE A 30 39.62 16.89 9.91
CA ILE A 30 39.97 16.33 8.59
C ILE A 30 40.00 14.80 8.67
N LEU A 31 40.60 14.24 9.69
CA LEU A 31 40.67 12.78 9.91
C LEU A 31 39.27 12.17 10.04
N LEU A 32 38.36 12.82 10.79
CA LEU A 32 36.97 12.39 10.93
C LEU A 32 36.19 12.42 9.61
N VAL A 33 36.35 13.48 8.82
CA VAL A 33 35.74 13.58 7.49
C VAL A 33 36.25 12.48 6.58
N LEU A 34 37.56 12.20 6.59
CA LEU A 34 38.19 11.14 5.79
C LEU A 34 37.66 9.76 6.21
N LEU A 35 37.60 9.47 7.49
CA LEU A 35 37.01 8.22 8.01
C LEU A 35 35.55 8.07 7.61
N THR A 36 34.78 9.14 7.74
CA THR A 36 33.35 9.13 7.33
C THR A 36 33.22 8.82 5.84
N TYR A 37 34.05 9.42 4.99
CA TYR A 37 34.05 9.20 3.54
C TYR A 37 34.40 7.75 3.19
N ILE A 38 35.39 7.17 3.83
CA ILE A 38 35.84 5.78 3.61
C ILE A 38 34.72 4.80 4.05
N PHE A 39 34.14 5.01 5.21
CA PHE A 39 33.19 4.06 5.81
C PHE A 39 31.77 4.15 5.22
N ARG A 40 31.38 5.31 4.66
CA ARG A 40 30.00 5.52 4.18
C ARG A 40 29.56 4.51 3.12
N LYS A 41 30.45 4.19 2.15
CA LYS A 41 30.14 3.29 1.03
C LYS A 41 29.88 1.86 1.53
N GLN A 42 30.73 1.39 2.43
CA GLN A 42 30.61 0.06 3.01
C GLN A 42 29.39 -0.05 3.94
N LEU A 43 29.14 0.97 4.75
CA LEU A 43 27.99 1.00 5.66
C LEU A 43 26.67 0.99 4.87
N LYS A 44 26.58 1.78 3.78
CA LYS A 44 25.42 1.78 2.87
C LYS A 44 25.17 0.39 2.26
N LYS A 45 26.24 -0.28 1.77
CA LYS A 45 26.15 -1.64 1.20
C LYS A 45 25.62 -2.66 2.21
N LEU A 46 26.20 -2.68 3.41
CA LEU A 46 25.79 -3.62 4.47
C LEU A 46 24.36 -3.33 4.97
N HIS A 47 23.97 -2.06 5.02
CA HIS A 47 22.60 -1.68 5.39
C HIS A 47 21.60 -2.17 4.34
N LYS A 48 21.89 -1.97 3.04
CA LYS A 48 21.05 -2.48 1.94
C LYS A 48 20.89 -4.00 2.01
N GLN A 49 21.98 -4.73 2.18
CA GLN A 49 21.94 -6.20 2.30
C GLN A 49 21.09 -6.66 3.49
N MET A 50 21.17 -5.96 4.63
CA MET A 50 20.34 -6.27 5.79
C MET A 50 18.86 -6.03 5.50
N GLN A 51 18.51 -4.91 4.82
CA GLN A 51 17.13 -4.60 4.47
C GLN A 51 16.54 -5.61 3.46
N GLU A 52 17.33 -6.04 2.47
CA GLU A 52 16.92 -7.08 1.52
C GLU A 52 16.56 -8.38 2.25
N LYS A 53 17.41 -8.82 3.19
CA LYS A 53 17.13 -10.04 3.98
C LYS A 53 15.95 -9.87 4.94
N ASP A 54 15.72 -8.69 5.50
CA ASP A 54 14.53 -8.37 6.30
C ASP A 54 13.26 -8.44 5.45
N GLY A 55 13.31 -7.95 4.22
CA GLY A 55 12.21 -8.05 3.25
C GLY A 55 11.83 -9.51 2.94
N PHE A 56 12.80 -10.38 2.70
CA PHE A 56 12.53 -11.80 2.47
C PHE A 56 11.87 -12.49 3.67
N VAL A 57 12.31 -12.20 4.90
CA VAL A 57 11.67 -12.73 6.10
C VAL A 57 10.20 -12.28 6.20
N ARG A 58 9.92 -11.01 5.91
CA ARG A 58 8.54 -10.48 5.97
C ARG A 58 7.64 -11.12 4.92
N ILE A 59 8.10 -11.20 3.67
CA ILE A 59 7.34 -11.82 2.58
C ILE A 59 7.05 -13.27 2.93
N PHE A 60 8.06 -14.03 3.33
CA PHE A 60 7.91 -15.43 3.73
C PHE A 60 6.88 -15.61 4.83
N LEU A 61 6.97 -14.83 5.92
CA LEU A 61 6.02 -14.90 7.02
C LEU A 61 4.60 -14.52 6.59
N GLN A 62 4.45 -13.49 5.78
CA GLN A 62 3.13 -13.07 5.28
C GLN A 62 2.48 -14.13 4.40
N GLU A 63 3.23 -14.77 3.50
CA GLU A 63 2.74 -15.85 2.63
C GLU A 63 2.35 -17.09 3.44
N HIS A 64 3.22 -17.54 4.35
CA HIS A 64 2.97 -18.75 5.13
C HIS A 64 1.88 -18.59 6.17
N LEU A 65 1.77 -17.41 6.81
CA LEU A 65 0.66 -17.12 7.71
C LEU A 65 -0.66 -16.96 6.96
N GLY A 66 -0.64 -16.34 5.77
CA GLY A 66 -1.80 -16.23 4.90
C GLY A 66 -2.28 -17.59 4.36
N SER A 67 -1.35 -18.55 4.22
CA SER A 67 -1.60 -19.91 3.71
C SER A 67 -1.51 -20.98 4.80
N LEU A 68 -1.63 -20.61 6.09
CA LEU A 68 -1.43 -21.54 7.21
C LEU A 68 -2.33 -22.77 7.14
N MET A 69 -3.57 -22.62 6.64
CA MET A 69 -4.49 -23.73 6.46
C MET A 69 -3.94 -24.76 5.45
N ILE A 70 -3.30 -24.30 4.37
CA ILE A 70 -2.68 -25.16 3.36
C ILE A 70 -1.48 -25.88 3.98
N VAL A 71 -0.61 -25.16 4.69
CA VAL A 71 0.57 -25.74 5.38
C VAL A 71 0.13 -26.87 6.31
N LYS A 72 -0.93 -26.66 7.12
CA LYS A 72 -1.49 -27.68 8.01
C LYS A 72 -2.15 -28.83 7.27
N ALA A 73 -2.94 -28.54 6.22
CA ALA A 73 -3.63 -29.58 5.44
C ALA A 73 -2.66 -30.57 4.78
N PHE A 74 -1.47 -30.11 4.41
CA PHE A 74 -0.41 -30.94 3.83
C PHE A 74 0.62 -31.46 4.85
N GLY A 75 0.48 -31.15 6.15
CA GLY A 75 1.40 -31.57 7.21
C GLY A 75 2.82 -31.06 7.03
N LYS A 76 2.97 -29.82 6.50
CA LYS A 76 4.26 -29.20 6.13
C LYS A 76 4.78 -28.18 7.16
N GLU A 77 4.31 -28.24 8.40
CA GLU A 77 4.70 -27.31 9.47
C GLU A 77 6.21 -27.38 9.76
N ALA A 78 6.78 -28.58 9.82
CA ALA A 78 8.21 -28.76 10.11
C ALA A 78 9.10 -28.21 8.98
N ASP A 79 8.72 -28.45 7.74
CA ASP A 79 9.44 -27.92 6.56
C ASP A 79 9.39 -26.39 6.54
N SER A 80 8.19 -25.82 6.74
CA SER A 80 7.99 -24.36 6.81
C SER A 80 8.77 -23.71 7.96
N LEU A 81 8.86 -24.38 9.12
CA LEU A 81 9.65 -23.89 10.24
C LEU A 81 11.14 -23.88 9.91
N THR A 82 11.64 -24.95 9.28
CA THR A 82 13.04 -25.06 8.86
C THR A 82 13.41 -23.96 7.86
N GLU A 83 12.54 -23.67 6.93
CA GLU A 83 12.74 -22.61 5.94
C GLU A 83 12.70 -21.21 6.60
N ALA A 84 11.76 -20.99 7.54
CA ALA A 84 11.71 -19.77 8.36
C ALA A 84 13.01 -19.54 9.14
N GLU A 85 13.53 -20.59 9.79
CA GLU A 85 14.80 -20.54 10.52
C GLU A 85 15.98 -20.22 9.59
N SER A 86 15.99 -20.75 8.37
CA SER A 86 17.00 -20.42 7.36
C SER A 86 16.99 -18.94 7.00
N HIS A 87 15.82 -18.38 6.66
CA HIS A 87 15.69 -16.95 6.34
C HIS A 87 16.04 -16.05 7.52
N MET A 88 15.60 -16.41 8.73
CA MET A 88 15.95 -15.67 9.96
C MET A 88 17.45 -15.73 10.25
N SER A 89 18.10 -16.88 10.03
CA SER A 89 19.55 -17.05 10.18
C SER A 89 20.33 -16.16 9.21
N GLU A 90 19.92 -16.09 7.94
CA GLU A 90 20.53 -15.21 6.95
C GLU A 90 20.38 -13.73 7.32
N HIS A 91 19.17 -13.31 7.73
CA HIS A 91 18.94 -11.96 8.22
C HIS A 91 19.80 -11.65 9.44
N LYS A 92 19.88 -12.57 10.42
CA LYS A 92 20.74 -12.45 11.59
C LYS A 92 22.22 -12.25 11.19
N LYS A 93 22.73 -13.06 10.27
CA LYS A 93 24.11 -12.94 9.76
C LYS A 93 24.38 -11.58 9.11
N ALA A 94 23.45 -11.10 8.28
CA ALA A 94 23.56 -9.79 7.63
C ALA A 94 23.53 -8.64 8.67
N ARG A 95 22.63 -8.72 9.64
CA ARG A 95 22.52 -7.76 10.73
C ARG A 95 23.78 -7.74 11.62
N MET A 96 24.32 -8.91 11.95
CA MET A 96 25.55 -9.00 12.73
C MET A 96 26.75 -8.41 11.98
N ARG A 97 26.91 -8.68 10.68
CA ARG A 97 27.97 -8.07 9.86
C ARG A 97 27.89 -6.55 9.84
N LYS A 98 26.68 -6.01 9.65
CA LYS A 98 26.43 -4.56 9.66
C LYS A 98 26.74 -3.97 11.06
N ASN A 99 26.30 -4.61 12.13
CA ASN A 99 26.51 -4.12 13.51
C ASN A 99 27.99 -4.20 13.88
N HIS A 100 28.69 -5.28 13.52
CA HIS A 100 30.13 -5.40 13.78
C HIS A 100 30.92 -4.28 13.09
N PHE A 101 30.66 -4.05 11.80
CA PHE A 101 31.29 -2.96 11.06
C PHE A 101 30.94 -1.59 11.66
N SER A 102 29.68 -1.36 12.04
CA SER A 102 29.25 -0.13 12.71
C SER A 102 29.99 0.10 14.04
N ASN A 103 30.19 -0.96 14.83
CA ASN A 103 30.93 -0.88 16.09
C ASN A 103 32.42 -0.54 15.86
N VAL A 104 33.06 -1.14 14.84
CA VAL A 104 34.43 -0.78 14.47
C VAL A 104 34.54 0.70 14.07
N CYS A 105 33.56 1.21 13.29
CA CYS A 105 33.51 2.62 12.95
C CYS A 105 33.35 3.51 14.21
N ASN A 106 32.45 3.14 15.11
CA ASN A 106 32.22 3.90 16.35
C ASN A 106 33.46 3.91 17.23
N ILE A 107 34.16 2.79 17.36
CA ILE A 107 35.44 2.72 18.09
C ILE A 107 36.50 3.63 17.45
N GLY A 108 36.61 3.60 16.11
CA GLY A 108 37.53 4.47 15.37
C GLY A 108 37.25 5.96 15.57
N PHE A 109 35.98 6.35 15.45
CA PHE A 109 35.55 7.74 15.72
C PHE A 109 35.79 8.12 17.18
N GLY A 110 35.46 7.22 18.12
CA GLY A 110 35.67 7.42 19.54
C GLY A 110 37.15 7.59 19.89
N ALA A 111 38.03 6.82 19.27
CA ALA A 111 39.48 6.90 19.53
C ALA A 111 40.05 8.27 19.06
N VAL A 112 39.64 8.75 17.87
CA VAL A 112 40.06 10.07 17.36
C VAL A 112 39.57 11.18 18.32
N MET A 113 38.32 11.13 18.73
CA MET A 113 37.73 12.17 19.59
C MET A 113 38.31 12.13 21.02
N ASN A 114 38.48 10.96 21.58
CA ASN A 114 39.12 10.81 22.93
C ASN A 114 40.57 11.25 22.84
N GLY A 115 41.29 10.93 21.75
CA GLY A 115 42.64 11.43 21.50
C GLY A 115 42.71 12.95 21.51
N ALA A 116 41.80 13.60 20.76
CA ALA A 116 41.71 15.06 20.75
C ALA A 116 41.36 15.65 22.14
N TYR A 117 40.49 14.99 22.89
CA TYR A 117 40.17 15.38 24.29
C TYR A 117 41.38 15.31 25.19
N VAL A 118 42.14 14.20 25.15
CA VAL A 118 43.37 14.01 25.96
C VAL A 118 44.45 15.03 25.58
N LEU A 119 44.68 15.23 24.26
CA LEU A 119 45.62 16.26 23.78
C LEU A 119 45.23 17.66 24.26
N GLY A 120 43.91 17.96 24.21
CA GLY A 120 43.37 19.21 24.70
C GLY A 120 43.54 19.39 26.21
N ALA A 121 43.36 18.33 26.98
CA ALA A 121 43.55 18.35 28.42
C ALA A 121 45.02 18.57 28.80
N VAL A 122 45.93 17.89 28.09
CA VAL A 122 47.39 18.06 28.30
C VAL A 122 47.83 19.47 27.94
N TYR A 123 47.40 19.96 26.76
CA TYR A 123 47.69 21.36 26.32
C TYR A 123 47.14 22.36 27.33
N GLY A 124 45.90 22.22 27.80
CA GLY A 124 45.30 23.12 28.79
C GLY A 124 46.03 23.14 30.14
N ALA A 125 46.46 21.96 30.58
CA ALA A 125 47.26 21.87 31.82
C ALA A 125 48.60 22.61 31.71
N PHE A 126 49.33 22.46 30.60
CA PHE A 126 50.54 23.23 30.34
C PHE A 126 50.30 24.71 30.23
N SER A 127 49.18 25.13 29.59
CA SER A 127 48.79 26.51 29.43
C SER A 127 48.42 27.19 30.77
N ILE A 128 47.79 26.43 31.72
CA ILE A 128 47.56 26.90 33.07
C ILE A 128 48.87 27.09 33.84
N TYR A 129 49.78 26.09 33.74
CA TYR A 129 51.07 26.15 34.39
C TYR A 129 51.92 27.32 33.87
N GLY A 130 51.85 27.61 32.57
CA GLY A 130 52.52 28.74 31.92
C GLY A 130 51.80 30.09 32.13
N GLY A 131 50.69 30.15 32.87
CA GLY A 131 49.93 31.38 33.16
C GLY A 131 49.20 31.98 31.97
N THR A 132 49.07 31.26 30.84
CA THR A 132 48.41 31.77 29.61
C THR A 132 46.92 31.46 29.59
N MET A 133 46.40 30.56 30.46
CA MET A 133 45.01 30.18 30.53
C MET A 133 44.50 30.08 31.97
N THR A 134 43.24 30.49 32.19
CA THR A 134 42.61 30.32 33.51
C THR A 134 41.99 28.93 33.64
N TYR A 135 41.82 28.42 34.88
CA TYR A 135 41.16 27.19 35.16
C TYR A 135 39.71 27.13 34.61
N GLY A 136 38.97 28.27 34.71
CA GLY A 136 37.61 28.39 34.18
C GLY A 136 37.55 28.25 32.64
N THR A 137 38.47 28.85 31.93
CA THR A 137 38.59 28.72 30.45
C THR A 137 38.89 27.28 30.06
N PHE A 138 39.80 26.61 30.80
CA PHE A 138 40.14 25.21 30.59
C PHE A 138 38.92 24.25 30.73
N MET A 139 38.15 24.43 31.80
CA MET A 139 36.95 23.61 32.03
C MET A 139 35.88 23.84 30.99
N ALA A 140 35.67 25.12 30.58
CA ALA A 140 34.74 25.47 29.50
C ALA A 140 35.15 24.80 28.18
N MET A 141 36.45 24.78 27.84
CA MET A 141 36.96 24.12 26.64
C MET A 141 36.71 22.61 26.62
N LEU A 142 37.00 21.91 27.74
CA LEU A 142 36.76 20.49 27.86
C LEU A 142 35.26 20.16 27.64
N GLN A 143 34.38 20.99 28.20
CA GLN A 143 32.93 20.82 28.03
C GLN A 143 32.50 21.03 26.58
N LEU A 144 33.06 22.04 25.87
CA LEU A 144 32.77 22.30 24.46
C LEU A 144 33.28 21.19 23.53
N ILE A 145 34.48 20.62 23.83
CA ILE A 145 34.99 19.44 23.11
C ILE A 145 34.01 18.27 23.21
N SER A 146 33.45 18.00 24.41
CA SER A 146 32.45 16.95 24.59
C SER A 146 31.19 17.19 23.78
N GLN A 147 30.76 18.44 23.59
CA GLN A 147 29.61 18.76 22.72
C GLN A 147 29.88 18.49 21.23
N ILE A 148 31.13 18.62 20.77
CA ILE A 148 31.53 18.24 19.41
C ILE A 148 31.59 16.72 19.26
N GLN A 149 32.02 16.00 20.32
CA GLN A 149 32.18 14.55 20.30
C GLN A 149 30.86 13.78 20.12
N ASN A 150 29.78 14.19 20.77
CA ASN A 150 28.50 13.50 20.80
C ASN A 150 27.88 13.25 19.41
N PRO A 151 27.83 14.19 18.45
CA PRO A 151 27.34 13.95 17.09
C PRO A 151 28.08 12.85 16.33
N PHE A 152 29.40 12.80 16.48
CA PHE A 152 30.22 11.80 15.79
C PHE A 152 30.07 10.40 16.38
N ALA A 153 29.90 10.27 17.68
CA ALA A 153 29.63 8.97 18.33
C ALA A 153 28.33 8.32 17.80
N ASN A 154 27.38 9.12 17.34
CA ASN A 154 26.07 8.64 16.87
C ASN A 154 25.89 8.69 15.34
N ILE A 155 26.92 9.06 14.58
CA ILE A 155 26.83 9.25 13.12
C ILE A 155 26.37 8.01 12.39
N THR A 156 26.82 6.81 12.82
CA THR A 156 26.45 5.53 12.25
C THR A 156 24.98 5.19 12.46
N GLY A 157 24.32 5.79 13.46
CA GLY A 157 22.88 5.67 13.72
C GLY A 157 22.02 6.68 12.94
N TYR A 158 22.58 7.87 12.62
CA TYR A 158 21.82 8.91 11.89
C TYR A 158 21.83 8.74 10.39
N LEU A 159 22.94 8.29 9.80
CA LEU A 159 23.04 8.07 8.36
C LEU A 159 21.97 7.12 7.79
N PRO A 160 21.71 5.94 8.38
CA PRO A 160 20.64 5.07 7.90
C PRO A 160 19.25 5.71 7.99
N LYS A 161 18.96 6.48 9.05
CA LYS A 161 17.69 7.18 9.22
C LYS A 161 17.49 8.27 8.15
N TYR A 162 18.55 9.00 7.82
CA TYR A 162 18.53 9.98 6.74
C TYR A 162 18.22 9.34 5.38
N PHE A 163 18.90 8.25 5.03
CA PHE A 163 18.64 7.54 3.78
C PHE A 163 17.26 6.88 3.74
N ALA A 164 16.78 6.36 4.87
CA ALA A 164 15.41 5.81 4.95
C ALA A 164 14.35 6.92 4.74
N MET A 165 14.57 8.10 5.30
CA MET A 165 13.71 9.27 5.08
C MET A 165 13.72 9.71 3.62
N LEU A 166 14.89 9.77 2.99
CA LEU A 166 15.02 10.14 1.58
C LEU A 166 14.29 9.14 0.67
N ALA A 167 14.52 7.83 0.88
CA ALA A 167 13.82 6.78 0.11
C ALA A 167 12.29 6.81 0.31
N SER A 168 11.82 7.16 1.51
CA SER A 168 10.38 7.32 1.75
C SER A 168 9.83 8.57 1.04
N ALA A 169 10.58 9.66 1.03
CA ALA A 169 10.20 10.88 0.31
C ALA A 169 10.16 10.64 -1.21
N GLU A 170 11.15 9.93 -1.78
CA GLU A 170 11.17 9.55 -3.20
C GLU A 170 9.94 8.75 -3.59
N ARG A 171 9.54 7.75 -2.78
CA ARG A 171 8.31 6.96 -3.01
C ARG A 171 7.03 7.80 -2.95
N LEU A 172 6.97 8.77 -2.04
CA LEU A 172 5.82 9.69 -1.98
C LEU A 172 5.76 10.58 -3.22
N MET A 173 6.90 11.08 -3.68
CA MET A 173 7.00 11.88 -4.92
C MET A 173 6.65 11.05 -6.16
N GLU A 174 7.01 9.76 -6.21
CA GLU A 174 6.57 8.86 -7.28
C GLU A 174 5.04 8.74 -7.32
N ILE A 175 4.38 8.60 -6.15
CA ILE A 175 2.91 8.54 -6.07
C ILE A 175 2.29 9.88 -6.48
N GLU A 176 2.87 11.01 -6.07
CA GLU A 176 2.39 12.35 -6.41
C GLU A 176 2.55 12.66 -7.91
N ALA A 177 3.52 12.00 -8.58
CA ALA A 177 3.75 12.15 -10.01
C ALA A 177 2.71 11.41 -10.89
N TYR A 178 1.90 10.49 -10.31
CA TYR A 178 0.80 9.90 -11.05
C TYR A 178 -0.26 10.97 -11.33
N ALA A 179 -0.70 11.04 -12.59
CA ALA A 179 -1.79 11.92 -12.97
C ALA A 179 -3.06 11.56 -12.20
N GLU A 180 -3.74 12.55 -11.65
CA GLU A 180 -5.06 12.35 -11.09
C GLU A 180 -6.04 12.03 -12.21
N ASP A 181 -6.94 11.06 -11.94
CA ASP A 181 -8.02 10.75 -12.87
C ASP A 181 -8.93 11.98 -13.07
N GLU A 182 -9.02 12.49 -14.27
CA GLU A 182 -10.02 13.50 -14.61
C GLU A 182 -11.42 12.86 -14.57
N VAL A 183 -12.18 13.14 -13.51
CA VAL A 183 -13.60 12.74 -13.45
C VAL A 183 -14.40 13.66 -14.36
N LYS A 184 -14.69 13.20 -15.58
CA LYS A 184 -15.60 13.90 -16.48
C LYS A 184 -17.03 13.51 -16.12
N TYR A 185 -17.82 14.47 -15.66
CA TYR A 185 -19.25 14.25 -15.46
C TYR A 185 -19.95 14.24 -16.81
N ILE A 186 -20.40 13.06 -17.22
CA ILE A 186 -21.19 12.86 -18.43
C ILE A 186 -22.63 12.55 -18.02
N PRO A 187 -23.64 13.31 -18.46
CA PRO A 187 -25.03 13.03 -18.12
C PRO A 187 -25.43 11.62 -18.55
N TYR A 188 -26.13 10.90 -17.68
CA TYR A 188 -26.66 9.58 -17.98
C TYR A 188 -27.71 9.68 -19.10
N ASN A 189 -27.33 9.25 -20.29
CA ASN A 189 -28.17 9.26 -21.47
C ASN A 189 -28.94 7.94 -21.63
N SER A 190 -29.82 7.89 -22.67
CA SER A 190 -30.63 6.70 -22.97
C SER A 190 -29.81 5.48 -23.40
N THR A 191 -28.59 5.68 -23.86
CA THR A 191 -27.64 4.63 -24.26
C THR A 191 -26.22 4.98 -23.85
N PHE A 192 -25.43 3.95 -23.50
CA PHE A 192 -24.01 4.05 -23.15
C PHE A 192 -23.26 2.77 -23.55
N GLY A 193 -21.95 2.82 -23.64
CA GLY A 193 -21.17 1.63 -24.00
C GLY A 193 -19.80 1.92 -24.59
N LEU A 194 -19.38 1.04 -25.52
CA LEU A 194 -18.10 1.07 -26.20
C LEU A 194 -18.31 1.12 -27.70
N SER A 195 -17.44 1.85 -28.41
CA SER A 195 -17.47 1.96 -29.87
C SER A 195 -16.08 1.72 -30.45
N HIS A 196 -15.91 0.64 -31.23
CA HIS A 196 -14.67 0.26 -31.93
C HIS A 196 -13.44 0.25 -31.00
N VAL A 197 -13.57 -0.35 -29.77
CA VAL A 197 -12.55 -0.31 -28.73
C VAL A 197 -11.52 -1.40 -28.92
N ASP A 198 -10.22 -0.97 -28.90
CA ASP A 198 -9.08 -1.85 -28.71
C ASP A 198 -8.53 -1.66 -27.29
N PHE A 199 -8.16 -2.76 -26.65
CA PHE A 199 -7.58 -2.70 -25.31
C PHE A 199 -6.62 -3.85 -25.03
N THR A 200 -5.46 -3.47 -24.45
CA THR A 200 -4.41 -4.38 -23.98
C THR A 200 -4.00 -3.99 -22.55
N TYR A 201 -3.81 -4.96 -21.65
CA TYR A 201 -3.24 -4.66 -20.35
C TYR A 201 -1.75 -4.36 -20.47
N LEU A 202 -1.29 -3.29 -19.82
CA LEU A 202 0.14 -3.04 -19.66
C LEU A 202 0.75 -4.06 -18.67
N PRO A 203 1.97 -4.56 -18.92
CA PRO A 203 2.65 -5.42 -17.95
C PRO A 203 2.91 -4.64 -16.65
N PRO A 204 2.82 -5.30 -15.48
CA PRO A 204 3.00 -4.64 -14.18
C PRO A 204 4.43 -4.11 -13.94
N VAL A 205 5.41 -4.61 -14.67
CA VAL A 205 6.80 -4.16 -14.69
C VAL A 205 7.32 -4.24 -16.12
N ILE A 206 7.81 -3.13 -16.67
CA ILE A 206 8.47 -3.11 -17.97
C ILE A 206 9.91 -3.60 -17.78
N THR A 207 10.20 -4.84 -18.19
CA THR A 207 11.56 -5.39 -18.26
C THR A 207 12.02 -5.43 -19.72
N GLU A 208 13.30 -5.19 -19.98
CA GLU A 208 13.87 -5.33 -21.33
C GLU A 208 13.68 -6.77 -21.82
N GLY A 209 12.83 -6.95 -22.83
CA GLY A 209 12.46 -8.26 -23.36
C GLY A 209 11.00 -8.67 -23.13
N ASP A 210 10.13 -7.73 -22.74
CA ASP A 210 8.72 -7.99 -22.45
C ASP A 210 7.99 -8.64 -23.61
N THR A 211 7.30 -9.72 -23.26
CA THR A 211 6.35 -10.43 -24.13
C THR A 211 5.22 -9.49 -24.50
N ILE A 212 4.88 -9.40 -25.78
CA ILE A 212 3.70 -8.67 -26.25
C ILE A 212 2.48 -9.26 -25.54
N MET A 213 1.81 -8.44 -24.72
CA MET A 213 0.58 -8.88 -24.04
C MET A 213 -0.52 -9.12 -25.08
N PRO A 214 -1.32 -10.18 -24.96
CA PRO A 214 -2.41 -10.44 -25.88
C PRO A 214 -3.44 -9.31 -25.82
N ILE A 215 -3.92 -8.88 -27.00
CA ILE A 215 -5.04 -7.93 -27.12
C ILE A 215 -6.26 -8.60 -26.48
N VAL A 216 -6.86 -7.94 -25.50
CA VAL A 216 -8.05 -8.44 -24.78
C VAL A 216 -9.34 -8.11 -25.54
N LEU A 217 -9.41 -6.91 -26.11
CA LEU A 217 -10.51 -6.46 -26.95
C LEU A 217 -9.94 -5.91 -28.25
N LYS A 218 -10.56 -6.29 -29.37
CA LYS A 218 -10.18 -5.83 -30.70
C LYS A 218 -11.43 -5.41 -31.47
N ASP A 219 -11.47 -4.14 -31.89
CA ASP A 219 -12.59 -3.52 -32.60
C ASP A 219 -13.96 -3.82 -31.95
N TYR A 220 -13.98 -3.80 -30.60
CA TYR A 220 -15.15 -4.23 -29.84
C TYR A 220 -16.14 -3.10 -29.66
N SER A 221 -17.39 -3.37 -30.00
CA SER A 221 -18.49 -2.42 -29.85
C SER A 221 -19.65 -3.02 -29.08
N LEU A 222 -20.15 -2.27 -28.09
CA LEU A 222 -21.26 -2.66 -27.23
C LEU A 222 -22.11 -1.46 -26.88
N MET A 223 -23.43 -1.60 -27.04
CA MET A 223 -24.41 -0.61 -26.63
C MET A 223 -25.35 -1.19 -25.59
N ILE A 224 -25.53 -0.48 -24.48
CA ILE A 224 -26.45 -0.79 -23.39
C ILE A 224 -27.52 0.30 -23.34
N ARG A 225 -28.78 -0.09 -23.13
CA ARG A 225 -29.90 0.84 -23.00
C ARG A 225 -30.25 1.08 -21.54
N LYS A 226 -30.80 2.23 -21.26
CA LYS A 226 -31.35 2.55 -19.93
C LYS A 226 -32.43 1.54 -19.56
N SER A 227 -32.43 1.14 -18.26
CA SER A 227 -33.39 0.17 -17.68
C SER A 227 -33.35 -1.22 -18.31
N GLU A 228 -32.26 -1.56 -19.03
CA GLU A 228 -32.05 -2.88 -19.62
C GLU A 228 -31.37 -3.80 -18.57
N PHE A 229 -31.83 -5.05 -18.50
CA PHE A 229 -31.18 -6.12 -17.70
C PHE A 229 -30.38 -7.02 -18.65
N VAL A 230 -29.03 -6.89 -18.64
CA VAL A 230 -28.14 -7.55 -19.61
C VAL A 230 -27.27 -8.58 -18.94
N ALA A 231 -27.19 -9.79 -19.50
CA ALA A 231 -26.24 -10.79 -19.07
C ALA A 231 -25.01 -10.82 -20.00
N PHE A 232 -23.81 -10.81 -19.39
CA PHE A 232 -22.54 -11.09 -20.06
C PHE A 232 -22.18 -12.55 -19.87
N THR A 233 -22.03 -13.27 -20.95
CA THR A 233 -21.70 -14.72 -20.96
C THR A 233 -20.43 -14.96 -21.77
N GLY A 234 -19.81 -16.14 -21.64
CA GLY A 234 -18.62 -16.52 -22.40
C GLY A 234 -17.50 -17.06 -21.49
N PRO A 235 -16.46 -17.66 -22.06
CA PRO A 235 -15.39 -18.33 -21.32
C PRO A 235 -14.70 -17.40 -20.30
N SER A 236 -13.99 -17.98 -19.32
CA SER A 236 -13.13 -17.19 -18.43
C SER A 236 -11.99 -16.56 -19.23
N GLY A 237 -11.66 -15.32 -18.93
CA GLY A 237 -10.58 -14.58 -19.61
C GLY A 237 -10.96 -13.91 -20.94
N CYS A 238 -12.20 -14.04 -21.44
CA CYS A 238 -12.62 -13.43 -22.73
C CYS A 238 -12.91 -11.91 -22.66
N GLY A 239 -12.60 -11.23 -21.57
CA GLY A 239 -12.71 -9.76 -21.48
C GLY A 239 -13.98 -9.22 -20.82
N LYS A 240 -14.91 -10.03 -20.28
CA LYS A 240 -16.15 -9.56 -19.62
C LYS A 240 -15.90 -8.50 -18.54
N SER A 241 -15.10 -8.84 -17.54
CA SER A 241 -14.74 -7.92 -16.46
C SER A 241 -13.89 -6.74 -16.94
N THR A 242 -13.16 -6.90 -18.05
CA THR A 242 -12.41 -5.81 -18.70
C THR A 242 -13.37 -4.76 -19.26
N VAL A 243 -14.42 -5.19 -19.94
CA VAL A 243 -15.46 -4.28 -20.46
C VAL A 243 -16.10 -3.50 -19.30
N LEU A 244 -16.47 -4.15 -18.21
CA LEU A 244 -17.01 -3.46 -17.02
C LEU A 244 -16.04 -2.40 -16.48
N LYS A 245 -14.75 -2.73 -16.38
CA LYS A 245 -13.72 -1.82 -15.88
C LYS A 245 -13.49 -0.62 -16.83
N LEU A 246 -13.53 -0.85 -18.15
CA LEU A 246 -13.45 0.21 -19.15
C LEU A 246 -14.65 1.15 -19.07
N MET A 247 -15.87 0.62 -18.94
CA MET A 247 -17.08 1.43 -18.77
C MET A 247 -17.03 2.30 -17.52
N MET A 248 -16.44 1.80 -16.43
CA MET A 248 -16.20 2.57 -15.19
C MET A 248 -15.05 3.58 -15.31
N GLY A 249 -14.31 3.62 -16.42
CA GLY A 249 -13.15 4.48 -16.60
C GLY A 249 -11.99 4.11 -15.66
N LEU A 250 -11.86 2.82 -15.26
CA LEU A 250 -10.72 2.34 -14.45
C LEU A 250 -9.49 2.08 -15.31
N TYR A 251 -9.66 1.97 -16.63
CA TYR A 251 -8.60 1.86 -17.62
C TYR A 251 -8.94 2.74 -18.82
N THR A 252 -7.91 3.23 -19.51
CA THR A 252 -8.01 3.98 -20.75
C THR A 252 -7.94 3.02 -21.93
N VAL A 253 -8.76 3.21 -22.95
CA VAL A 253 -8.74 2.42 -24.19
C VAL A 253 -7.53 2.76 -25.05
N ASP A 254 -6.99 1.79 -25.79
CA ASP A 254 -5.88 2.00 -26.73
C ASP A 254 -6.37 2.68 -28.01
N ALA A 255 -7.58 2.32 -28.47
CA ALA A 255 -8.28 2.94 -29.61
C ALA A 255 -9.79 2.85 -29.39
N GLY A 256 -10.56 3.64 -30.15
CA GLY A 256 -12.01 3.72 -30.01
C GLY A 256 -12.47 4.66 -28.92
N GLU A 257 -13.70 4.49 -28.46
CA GLU A 257 -14.33 5.40 -27.49
C GLU A 257 -15.25 4.65 -26.52
N VAL A 258 -15.22 5.07 -25.25
CA VAL A 258 -16.21 4.73 -24.22
C VAL A 258 -17.17 5.92 -24.11
N TYR A 259 -18.42 5.73 -24.50
CA TYR A 259 -19.39 6.82 -24.60
C TYR A 259 -20.54 6.70 -23.60
N GLY A 260 -21.08 7.82 -23.17
CA GLY A 260 -22.20 7.89 -22.25
C GLY A 260 -21.95 7.30 -20.87
N CYS A 261 -20.68 7.06 -20.53
CA CYS A 261 -20.25 6.47 -19.26
C CYS A 261 -19.55 7.49 -18.38
N ASP A 262 -19.93 7.51 -17.11
CA ASP A 262 -19.23 8.20 -16.03
C ASP A 262 -19.16 7.30 -14.81
N ARG A 263 -18.02 7.32 -14.10
CA ARG A 263 -17.80 6.49 -12.91
C ARG A 263 -18.90 6.64 -11.86
N SER A 264 -19.49 7.83 -11.72
CA SER A 264 -20.56 8.10 -10.75
C SER A 264 -21.88 7.37 -11.07
N MET A 265 -22.06 6.87 -12.30
CA MET A 265 -23.27 6.12 -12.69
C MET A 265 -23.29 4.70 -12.15
N PHE A 266 -22.13 4.12 -11.86
CA PHE A 266 -21.98 2.69 -11.63
C PHE A 266 -21.89 2.34 -10.15
N ALA A 267 -22.69 1.35 -9.72
CA ALA A 267 -22.47 0.62 -8.50
C ALA A 267 -21.89 -0.76 -8.87
N TYR A 268 -20.69 -1.06 -8.42
CA TYR A 268 -19.95 -2.25 -8.82
C TYR A 268 -19.81 -3.26 -7.68
N VAL A 269 -20.19 -4.49 -7.96
CA VAL A 269 -19.94 -5.66 -7.12
C VAL A 269 -18.90 -6.52 -7.84
N PRO A 270 -17.64 -6.49 -7.39
CA PRO A 270 -16.56 -7.24 -8.01
C PRO A 270 -16.64 -8.74 -7.72
N GLN A 271 -16.03 -9.54 -8.57
CA GLN A 271 -15.75 -10.94 -8.29
C GLN A 271 -14.90 -11.06 -7.00
N GLY A 272 -15.22 -12.05 -6.14
CA GLY A 272 -14.43 -12.32 -4.92
C GLY A 272 -14.76 -11.44 -3.70
N ASN A 273 -15.95 -10.83 -3.67
CA ASN A 273 -16.56 -10.23 -2.46
C ASN A 273 -15.63 -9.34 -1.62
N GLN A 274 -15.09 -8.30 -2.23
CA GLN A 274 -14.20 -7.36 -1.53
C GLN A 274 -15.01 -6.47 -0.56
N LEU A 275 -15.13 -6.94 0.68
CA LEU A 275 -15.65 -6.14 1.79
C LEU A 275 -14.48 -5.49 2.54
N MET A 276 -14.68 -4.24 2.94
CA MET A 276 -13.76 -3.53 3.83
C MET A 276 -14.03 -3.89 5.29
N SER A 277 -13.02 -3.75 6.14
CA SER A 277 -13.18 -3.88 7.58
C SER A 277 -14.05 -2.74 8.13
N GLY A 278 -14.91 -3.02 9.07
CA GLY A 278 -15.81 -2.06 9.70
C GLY A 278 -17.10 -2.70 10.15
N SER A 279 -18.06 -1.90 10.61
CA SER A 279 -19.41 -2.40 10.85
C SER A 279 -20.15 -2.70 9.54
N ILE A 280 -21.17 -3.56 9.60
CA ILE A 280 -22.04 -3.82 8.43
C ILE A 280 -22.65 -2.51 7.93
N ARG A 281 -23.03 -1.61 8.84
CA ARG A 281 -23.47 -0.25 8.54
C ARG A 281 -22.44 0.51 7.71
N ASP A 282 -21.17 0.56 8.14
CA ASP A 282 -20.10 1.25 7.43
C ASP A 282 -19.86 0.69 6.03
N ILE A 283 -19.97 -0.64 5.89
CA ILE A 283 -19.81 -1.33 4.61
C ILE A 283 -20.92 -0.95 3.64
N ILE A 284 -22.17 -0.92 4.09
CA ILE A 284 -23.33 -0.58 3.25
C ILE A 284 -23.30 0.91 2.86
N THR A 285 -23.03 1.78 3.82
CA THR A 285 -23.03 3.24 3.62
C THR A 285 -21.73 3.77 3.01
N PHE A 286 -20.78 2.91 2.66
CA PHE A 286 -19.47 3.28 2.13
C PHE A 286 -19.55 4.25 0.94
N SER A 287 -20.56 4.11 0.08
CA SER A 287 -20.73 4.93 -1.12
C SER A 287 -21.17 6.36 -0.83
N ASP A 288 -21.82 6.61 0.31
CA ASP A 288 -22.27 7.93 0.75
C ASP A 288 -22.33 8.01 2.28
N LYS A 289 -21.21 8.46 2.85
CA LYS A 289 -21.07 8.62 4.31
C LYS A 289 -22.00 9.68 4.92
N ASN A 290 -22.55 10.59 4.11
CA ASN A 290 -23.48 11.60 4.60
C ASN A 290 -24.88 11.01 4.89
N ARG A 291 -25.17 9.81 4.37
CA ARG A 291 -26.43 9.09 4.56
C ARG A 291 -26.36 7.97 5.60
N THR A 292 -25.34 7.90 6.43
CA THR A 292 -25.18 6.83 7.45
C THR A 292 -26.36 6.70 8.40
N GLY A 293 -27.16 7.76 8.61
CA GLY A 293 -28.37 7.76 9.41
C GLY A 293 -29.65 7.37 8.65
N ASP A 294 -29.56 6.98 7.37
CA ASP A 294 -30.70 6.56 6.56
C ASP A 294 -31.04 5.08 6.82
N GLU A 295 -31.62 4.81 7.99
CA GLU A 295 -32.01 3.45 8.41
C GLU A 295 -32.98 2.80 7.41
N ALA A 296 -33.91 3.57 6.86
CA ALA A 296 -34.89 3.07 5.90
C ALA A 296 -34.23 2.62 4.59
N GLY A 297 -33.26 3.40 4.09
CA GLY A 297 -32.47 3.05 2.91
C GLY A 297 -31.60 1.82 3.15
N ILE A 298 -30.96 1.70 4.31
CA ILE A 298 -30.17 0.54 4.70
C ILE A 298 -31.06 -0.71 4.73
N HIS A 299 -32.18 -0.68 5.45
CA HIS A 299 -33.11 -1.80 5.52
C HIS A 299 -33.66 -2.21 4.15
N ARG A 300 -34.04 -1.26 3.31
CA ARG A 300 -34.49 -1.54 1.95
C ARG A 300 -33.41 -2.25 1.12
N ALA A 301 -32.16 -1.77 1.20
CA ALA A 301 -31.04 -2.40 0.48
C ALA A 301 -30.78 -3.84 0.97
N LEU A 302 -30.86 -4.06 2.29
CA LEU A 302 -30.72 -5.38 2.88
C LEU A 302 -31.84 -6.35 2.46
N GLN A 303 -33.09 -5.89 2.43
CA GLN A 303 -34.23 -6.67 1.99
C GLN A 303 -34.12 -7.07 0.52
N ILE A 304 -33.75 -6.13 -0.36
CA ILE A 304 -33.57 -6.42 -1.79
C ILE A 304 -32.45 -7.46 -2.00
N ALA A 305 -31.36 -7.35 -1.23
CA ALA A 305 -30.26 -8.31 -1.26
C ALA A 305 -30.51 -9.59 -0.47
N CYS A 306 -31.71 -9.76 0.12
CA CYS A 306 -32.06 -10.89 1.01
C CYS A 306 -31.07 -11.09 2.17
N ALA A 307 -30.51 -9.99 2.70
CA ALA A 307 -29.50 -10.01 3.76
C ALA A 307 -30.08 -9.73 5.15
N ASP A 308 -31.28 -9.20 5.26
CA ASP A 308 -31.95 -8.80 6.51
C ASP A 308 -32.12 -9.96 7.50
N GLY A 309 -32.44 -11.17 7.00
CA GLY A 309 -32.67 -12.35 7.85
C GLY A 309 -31.42 -12.72 8.64
N PHE A 310 -30.28 -12.95 8.00
CA PHE A 310 -29.08 -13.36 8.73
C PHE A 310 -28.47 -12.23 9.58
N ILE A 311 -28.69 -10.96 9.20
CA ILE A 311 -28.23 -9.82 10.01
C ILE A 311 -29.02 -9.72 11.29
N ALA A 312 -30.33 -10.00 11.27
CA ALA A 312 -31.17 -10.03 12.47
C ALA A 312 -30.75 -11.10 13.49
N GLU A 313 -30.06 -12.16 13.04
CA GLU A 313 -29.52 -13.23 13.91
C GLU A 313 -28.17 -12.84 14.55
N LEU A 314 -27.51 -11.79 14.10
CA LEU A 314 -26.24 -11.33 14.67
C LEU A 314 -26.47 -10.57 15.98
N GLU A 315 -25.59 -10.78 16.96
CA GLU A 315 -25.69 -10.17 18.31
C GLU A 315 -25.85 -8.65 18.29
N HIS A 316 -25.17 -7.97 17.34
CA HIS A 316 -25.21 -6.52 17.20
C HIS A 316 -25.90 -6.04 15.90
N GLY A 317 -26.60 -6.94 15.20
CA GLY A 317 -27.31 -6.61 13.96
C GLY A 317 -26.42 -5.91 12.94
N ILE A 318 -26.87 -4.77 12.41
CA ILE A 318 -26.12 -3.97 11.42
C ILE A 318 -24.86 -3.28 11.98
N ASP A 319 -24.72 -3.19 13.29
CA ASP A 319 -23.54 -2.61 13.95
C ASP A 319 -22.49 -3.66 14.31
N THR A 320 -22.70 -4.93 13.86
CA THR A 320 -21.70 -6.00 13.99
C THR A 320 -20.44 -5.63 13.24
N LEU A 321 -19.29 -5.69 13.97
CA LEU A 321 -17.98 -5.45 13.39
C LEU A 321 -17.48 -6.68 12.62
N LEU A 322 -17.15 -6.50 11.36
CA LEU A 322 -16.52 -7.52 10.53
C LEU A 322 -15.01 -7.30 10.49
N GLY A 323 -14.26 -8.39 10.64
CA GLY A 323 -12.81 -8.40 10.48
C GLY A 323 -12.38 -8.21 9.03
N GLU A 324 -11.07 -8.35 8.81
CA GLU A 324 -10.50 -8.25 7.45
C GLU A 324 -11.23 -9.18 6.47
N ARG A 325 -11.65 -8.63 5.34
CA ARG A 325 -12.35 -9.34 4.26
C ARG A 325 -13.67 -10.02 4.68
N GLY A 326 -14.37 -9.50 5.69
CA GLY A 326 -15.65 -10.05 6.13
C GLY A 326 -15.51 -11.31 6.98
N LEU A 327 -14.40 -11.47 7.72
CA LEU A 327 -14.17 -12.62 8.59
C LEU A 327 -15.35 -12.81 9.56
N GLY A 328 -15.92 -14.00 9.58
CA GLY A 328 -17.09 -14.37 10.39
C GLY A 328 -18.37 -14.58 9.59
N LEU A 329 -18.39 -14.20 8.31
CA LEU A 329 -19.52 -14.43 7.40
C LEU A 329 -19.22 -15.54 6.37
N SER A 330 -20.25 -16.25 5.92
CA SER A 330 -20.14 -17.13 4.76
C SER A 330 -19.96 -16.32 3.46
N GLU A 331 -19.43 -16.96 2.42
CA GLU A 331 -19.22 -16.31 1.13
C GLU A 331 -20.52 -15.75 0.53
N GLY A 332 -21.62 -16.49 0.63
CA GLY A 332 -22.94 -16.04 0.20
C GLY A 332 -23.50 -14.89 1.03
N GLN A 333 -23.20 -14.82 2.34
CA GLN A 333 -23.55 -13.66 3.17
C GLN A 333 -22.75 -12.43 2.76
N MET A 334 -21.45 -12.58 2.47
CA MET A 334 -20.61 -11.50 1.97
C MET A 334 -21.08 -10.98 0.60
N GLN A 335 -21.50 -11.87 -0.32
CA GLN A 335 -22.07 -11.48 -1.60
C GLN A 335 -23.34 -10.63 -1.43
N ARG A 336 -24.26 -11.06 -0.56
CA ARG A 336 -25.48 -10.31 -0.28
C ARG A 336 -25.19 -8.93 0.31
N LEU A 337 -24.20 -8.80 1.20
CA LEU A 337 -23.78 -7.47 1.70
C LEU A 337 -23.17 -6.59 0.62
N ALA A 338 -22.36 -7.15 -0.27
CA ALA A 338 -21.80 -6.41 -1.40
C ALA A 338 -22.88 -5.91 -2.38
N ILE A 339 -23.91 -6.74 -2.61
CA ILE A 339 -25.10 -6.35 -3.39
C ILE A 339 -25.89 -5.27 -2.65
N ALA A 340 -26.13 -5.40 -1.34
CA ALA A 340 -26.82 -4.38 -0.54
C ALA A 340 -26.09 -3.03 -0.59
N ARG A 341 -24.75 -3.02 -0.49
CA ARG A 341 -23.93 -1.81 -0.66
C ARG A 341 -24.14 -1.17 -2.03
N ALA A 342 -24.18 -1.97 -3.10
CA ALA A 342 -24.40 -1.46 -4.44
C ALA A 342 -25.80 -0.85 -4.59
N ILE A 343 -26.83 -1.48 -4.02
CA ILE A 343 -28.21 -0.98 -4.06
C ILE A 343 -28.33 0.30 -3.24
N TYR A 344 -27.75 0.36 -2.05
CA TYR A 344 -27.77 1.55 -1.18
C TYR A 344 -27.16 2.78 -1.84
N SER A 345 -26.16 2.60 -2.72
CA SER A 345 -25.52 3.70 -3.45
C SER A 345 -26.48 4.49 -4.32
N ASP A 346 -27.66 3.94 -4.61
CA ASP A 346 -28.73 4.49 -5.44
C ASP A 346 -28.29 4.92 -6.87
N ARG A 347 -27.20 4.36 -7.36
CA ARG A 347 -26.67 4.64 -8.69
C ARG A 347 -27.55 4.02 -9.78
N PRO A 348 -27.64 4.65 -10.96
CA PRO A 348 -28.55 4.19 -12.02
C PRO A 348 -28.14 2.87 -12.68
N VAL A 349 -26.87 2.46 -12.59
CA VAL A 349 -26.36 1.25 -13.22
C VAL A 349 -25.71 0.33 -12.20
N LEU A 350 -26.19 -0.90 -12.10
CA LEU A 350 -25.60 -1.94 -11.23
C LEU A 350 -24.75 -2.89 -12.10
N LEU A 351 -23.49 -3.05 -11.74
CA LEU A 351 -22.54 -3.97 -12.35
C LEU A 351 -22.27 -5.11 -11.39
N LEU A 352 -22.68 -6.33 -11.74
CA LEU A 352 -22.57 -7.52 -10.92
C LEU A 352 -21.61 -8.52 -11.59
N ASP A 353 -20.38 -8.59 -11.11
CA ASP A 353 -19.35 -9.47 -11.70
C ASP A 353 -19.28 -10.78 -10.89
N GLU A 354 -20.00 -11.81 -11.38
CA GLU A 354 -20.18 -13.11 -10.69
C GLU A 354 -20.70 -13.00 -9.24
N ALA A 355 -21.45 -11.94 -8.95
CA ALA A 355 -21.86 -11.55 -7.61
C ALA A 355 -22.88 -12.50 -6.94
N THR A 356 -23.41 -13.48 -7.64
CA THR A 356 -24.37 -14.47 -7.14
C THR A 356 -23.78 -15.90 -7.10
N SER A 357 -22.49 -16.06 -7.39
CA SER A 357 -21.86 -17.38 -7.56
C SER A 357 -21.87 -18.25 -6.30
N ALA A 358 -21.83 -17.67 -5.12
CA ALA A 358 -21.86 -18.38 -3.83
C ALA A 358 -23.27 -18.47 -3.20
N LEU A 359 -24.30 -17.99 -3.89
CA LEU A 359 -25.68 -18.10 -3.41
C LEU A 359 -26.27 -19.47 -3.76
N ASP A 360 -27.12 -19.99 -2.88
CA ASP A 360 -28.00 -21.09 -3.21
C ASP A 360 -29.07 -20.66 -4.22
N ALA A 361 -29.66 -21.63 -4.91
CA ALA A 361 -30.58 -21.35 -6.03
C ALA A 361 -31.81 -20.53 -5.61
N GLY A 362 -32.36 -20.77 -4.41
CA GLY A 362 -33.53 -20.04 -3.93
C GLY A 362 -33.21 -18.59 -3.58
N THR A 363 -32.11 -18.36 -2.88
CA THR A 363 -31.63 -17.02 -2.55
C THR A 363 -31.24 -16.23 -3.81
N GLU A 364 -30.57 -16.88 -4.77
CA GLU A 364 -30.21 -16.27 -6.04
C GLU A 364 -31.46 -15.80 -6.80
N GLU A 365 -32.47 -16.67 -6.95
CA GLU A 365 -33.72 -16.35 -7.63
C GLU A 365 -34.46 -15.18 -6.95
N ALA A 366 -34.49 -15.16 -5.62
CA ALA A 366 -35.08 -14.06 -4.87
C ALA A 366 -34.34 -12.73 -5.06
N VAL A 367 -33.02 -12.72 -4.96
CA VAL A 367 -32.19 -11.50 -5.17
C VAL A 367 -32.36 -11.00 -6.60
N LEU A 368 -32.27 -11.86 -7.59
CA LEU A 368 -32.42 -11.47 -9.01
C LEU A 368 -33.83 -10.99 -9.33
N GLY A 369 -34.86 -11.60 -8.75
CA GLY A 369 -36.24 -11.16 -8.86
C GLY A 369 -36.46 -9.77 -8.27
N ASN A 370 -35.88 -9.51 -7.09
CA ASN A 370 -35.90 -8.20 -6.45
C ASN A 370 -35.18 -7.15 -7.32
N LEU A 371 -34.00 -7.47 -7.86
CA LEU A 371 -33.27 -6.57 -8.76
C LEU A 371 -34.07 -6.28 -10.03
N ARG A 372 -34.73 -7.29 -10.61
CA ARG A 372 -35.58 -7.11 -11.80
C ARG A 372 -36.80 -6.19 -11.54
N SER A 373 -37.30 -6.17 -10.32
CA SER A 373 -38.39 -5.26 -9.91
C SER A 373 -37.98 -3.78 -9.88
N MET A 374 -36.68 -3.48 -9.88
CA MET A 374 -36.11 -2.12 -9.90
C MET A 374 -36.08 -1.59 -11.34
N THR A 375 -37.24 -1.26 -11.91
CA THR A 375 -37.40 -0.89 -13.34
C THR A 375 -36.71 0.42 -13.73
N ASP A 376 -36.29 1.22 -12.77
CA ASP A 376 -35.54 2.47 -12.94
C ASP A 376 -34.02 2.24 -13.09
N LYS A 377 -33.52 1.04 -12.77
CA LYS A 377 -32.12 0.69 -12.82
C LYS A 377 -31.75 -0.10 -14.09
N THR A 378 -30.54 0.13 -14.57
CA THR A 378 -29.91 -0.75 -15.56
C THR A 378 -29.05 -1.77 -14.81
N VAL A 379 -29.14 -3.04 -15.14
CA VAL A 379 -28.37 -4.11 -14.49
C VAL A 379 -27.54 -4.85 -15.54
N ILE A 380 -26.24 -4.92 -15.31
CA ILE A 380 -25.32 -5.73 -16.11
C ILE A 380 -24.76 -6.81 -15.21
N ILE A 381 -25.05 -8.07 -15.53
CA ILE A 381 -24.58 -9.21 -14.75
C ILE A 381 -23.66 -10.10 -15.56
N VAL A 382 -22.47 -10.37 -15.05
CA VAL A 382 -21.59 -11.42 -15.57
C VAL A 382 -21.97 -12.72 -14.89
N THR A 383 -22.45 -13.70 -15.64
CA THR A 383 -22.93 -14.97 -15.06
C THR A 383 -22.95 -16.09 -16.09
N HIS A 384 -22.89 -17.32 -15.59
CA HIS A 384 -23.15 -18.55 -16.36
C HIS A 384 -24.39 -19.30 -15.81
N ARG A 385 -25.08 -18.71 -14.83
CA ARG A 385 -26.19 -19.37 -14.13
C ARG A 385 -27.52 -19.22 -14.88
N PRO A 386 -28.25 -20.33 -15.13
CA PRO A 386 -29.49 -20.29 -15.90
C PRO A 386 -30.59 -19.41 -15.29
N ALA A 387 -30.63 -19.27 -13.95
CA ALA A 387 -31.63 -18.43 -13.27
C ALA A 387 -31.48 -16.95 -13.69
N ALA A 388 -30.27 -16.43 -13.70
CA ALA A 388 -29.99 -15.06 -14.11
C ALA A 388 -30.29 -14.87 -15.62
N LEU A 389 -29.89 -15.83 -16.47
CA LEU A 389 -30.09 -15.73 -17.92
C LEU A 389 -31.57 -15.65 -18.33
N LYS A 390 -32.46 -16.31 -17.58
CA LYS A 390 -33.91 -16.26 -17.82
C LYS A 390 -34.55 -14.90 -17.53
N LEU A 391 -33.95 -14.13 -16.63
CA LEU A 391 -34.48 -12.84 -16.19
C LEU A 391 -33.94 -11.65 -17.03
N CYS A 392 -32.92 -11.89 -17.85
CA CYS A 392 -32.28 -10.83 -18.66
C CYS A 392 -33.09 -10.55 -19.95
N ASP A 393 -33.14 -9.26 -20.32
CA ASP A 393 -33.72 -8.83 -21.57
C ASP A 393 -32.86 -9.24 -22.77
N ARG A 394 -31.55 -9.29 -22.56
CA ARG A 394 -30.55 -9.61 -23.59
C ARG A 394 -29.33 -10.31 -23.00
N GLN A 395 -28.77 -11.22 -23.79
CA GLN A 395 -27.49 -11.86 -23.51
C GLN A 395 -26.45 -11.35 -24.51
N VAL A 396 -25.26 -11.02 -23.99
CA VAL A 396 -24.09 -10.65 -24.79
C VAL A 396 -23.04 -11.72 -24.58
N THR A 397 -22.73 -12.49 -25.62
CA THR A 397 -21.75 -13.57 -25.58
C THR A 397 -20.40 -13.07 -26.03
N PHE A 398 -19.38 -13.31 -25.19
CA PHE A 398 -17.98 -12.98 -25.43
C PHE A 398 -17.22 -14.21 -25.93
N GLY A 399 -16.23 -14.02 -26.80
CA GLY A 399 -15.33 -15.09 -27.27
C GLY A 399 -15.84 -15.91 -28.44
N GLU A 400 -16.98 -15.57 -29.04
CA GLU A 400 -17.29 -16.04 -30.37
C GLU A 400 -16.61 -15.13 -31.40
N GLU A 401 -15.64 -15.66 -32.14
CA GLU A 401 -15.10 -14.99 -33.34
C GLU A 401 -16.25 -14.73 -34.32
N LYS A 402 -16.52 -13.47 -34.59
CA LYS A 402 -17.32 -13.06 -35.72
C LYS A 402 -16.45 -12.93 -36.95
#